data_3aba7960c39ebdc2a72281b0db20f97b
#
_entry.id   3aba7960c39ebdc2a72281b0db20f97b
#
_cell.length_a   1.000
_cell.length_b   1.000
_cell.length_c   1.000
_cell.angle_alpha   90.00
_cell.angle_beta   90.00
_cell.angle_gamma   90.00
#
_symmetry.space_group_name_H-M   'P 1'
#
loop_
_entity.id
_entity.type
_entity.pdbx_description
1 polymer ?
#
loop_
_entity_poly.entity_id
_entity_poly.type
_entity_poly.pdbx_seq_one_letter_code
_entity_poly.pdbx_strand_id
1 'polypeptide(L)'
;NINLKREYAKSWVSNVEVGAGSDSRRLGRLFGMRFTDKSRLSIFGNTNNLNDDRKPGEQGDWTPLQQSKGLMTLYDLGIEGSYQHEKDGNRVDYNGSGRLKYTDSENDSHSVSESFLESGNTFGRSVSNSFGKNLELSLNNRLYLLSERNILGLKHINVNIYNSMRYGDIRSGGYSANATFLEDIGEKFGDNWTDSILNPNAGALLRKYAITRNLTQTKGDGRTLLSNTWATIW
;
A
#
# COMPACT_ATOMS: atom_id res chain seq x y z
N ASN A 1 -6.47 -12.30 36.43
CA ASN A 1 -7.46 -11.21 36.27
C ASN A 1 -6.88 -9.95 36.92
N ILE A 2 -6.45 -9.00 36.09
CA ILE A 2 -6.04 -7.67 36.58
C ILE A 2 -7.30 -6.81 36.54
N ASN A 3 -7.89 -6.54 37.70
CA ASN A 3 -8.95 -5.56 37.85
C ASN A 3 -8.33 -4.15 37.82
N LEU A 4 -8.39 -3.49 36.67
CA LEU A 4 -8.06 -2.07 36.57
C LEU A 4 -9.06 -1.26 37.41
N LYS A 5 -8.55 -0.35 38.23
CA LYS A 5 -9.42 0.60 38.95
C LYS A 5 -10.25 1.38 37.99
N ARG A 6 -11.53 1.66 38.31
CA ARG A 6 -12.49 2.39 37.43
C ARG A 6 -11.98 3.74 36.93
N GLU A 7 -11.03 4.35 37.63
CA GLU A 7 -10.38 5.61 37.26
C GLU A 7 -9.52 5.49 35.99
N TYR A 8 -9.03 4.28 35.66
CA TYR A 8 -8.22 3.98 34.47
C TYR A 8 -9.05 3.36 33.33
N ALA A 9 -10.37 3.23 33.52
CA ALA A 9 -11.27 2.66 32.50
C ALA A 9 -11.53 3.58 31.31
N LYS A 10 -11.00 4.82 31.33
CA LYS A 10 -11.11 5.80 30.24
C LYS A 10 -9.76 6.45 30.05
N SER A 11 -9.16 6.24 28.88
CA SER A 11 -7.85 6.80 28.57
C SER A 11 -7.79 7.28 27.13
N TRP A 12 -6.86 8.20 26.92
CA TRP A 12 -6.49 8.71 25.60
C TRP A 12 -5.02 8.44 25.35
N VAL A 13 -4.72 8.03 24.13
CA VAL A 13 -3.35 7.93 23.62
C VAL A 13 -3.30 8.74 22.32
N SER A 14 -2.26 9.54 22.17
CA SER A 14 -2.05 10.29 20.94
C SER A 14 -0.56 10.37 20.62
N ASN A 15 -0.26 10.34 19.33
CA ASN A 15 1.07 10.51 18.80
C ASN A 15 1.01 11.40 17.57
N VAL A 16 1.92 12.36 17.47
CA VAL A 16 2.07 13.24 16.31
C VAL A 16 3.54 13.28 15.94
N GLU A 17 3.82 13.02 14.68
CA GLU A 17 5.16 13.06 14.12
C GLU A 17 5.17 13.98 12.91
N VAL A 18 6.13 14.90 12.84
CA VAL A 18 6.32 15.82 11.73
C VAL A 18 7.80 15.81 11.37
N GLY A 19 8.08 15.69 10.09
CA GLY A 19 9.44 15.69 9.56
C GLY A 19 9.57 16.46 8.25
N ALA A 20 10.71 17.10 8.07
CA ALA A 20 11.11 17.74 6.83
C ALA A 20 12.57 17.39 6.54
N GLY A 21 12.90 17.22 5.26
CA GLY A 21 14.25 16.88 4.81
C GLY A 21 14.65 17.64 3.55
N SER A 22 15.83 17.34 3.03
CA SER A 22 16.29 17.80 1.72
C SER A 22 15.34 17.35 0.60
N ASP A 23 15.46 17.94 -0.58
CA ASP A 23 14.67 17.60 -1.78
C ASP A 23 13.15 17.62 -1.57
N SER A 24 12.67 18.59 -0.76
CA SER A 24 11.24 18.73 -0.43
C SER A 24 10.63 17.51 0.24
N ARG A 25 11.43 16.68 0.91
CA ARG A 25 10.94 15.52 1.67
C ARG A 25 10.14 15.98 2.88
N ARG A 26 8.99 15.36 3.07
CA ARG A 26 8.05 15.71 4.15
C ARG A 26 7.39 14.49 4.73
N LEU A 27 7.08 14.58 6.02
CA LEU A 27 6.36 13.58 6.78
C LEU A 27 5.38 14.28 7.73
N GLY A 28 4.17 13.82 7.76
CA GLY A 28 3.18 14.18 8.77
C GLY A 28 2.40 12.94 9.16
N ARG A 29 2.43 12.59 10.42
CA ARG A 29 1.67 11.47 10.97
C ARG A 29 0.91 11.90 12.20
N LEU A 30 -0.26 11.36 12.35
CA LEU A 30 -1.05 11.51 13.56
C LEU A 30 -1.67 10.17 13.92
N PHE A 31 -1.79 9.95 15.20
CA PHE A 31 -2.55 8.87 15.78
C PHE A 31 -3.28 9.37 17.01
N GLY A 32 -4.53 9.02 17.15
CA GLY A 32 -5.32 9.29 18.35
C GLY A 32 -6.21 8.10 18.66
N MET A 33 -6.21 7.67 19.91
CA MET A 33 -7.05 6.57 20.37
C MET A 33 -7.71 6.94 21.69
N ARG A 34 -9.00 6.67 21.75
CA ARG A 34 -9.77 6.69 22.99
C ARG A 34 -10.25 5.29 23.31
N PHE A 35 -10.07 4.85 24.53
CA PHE A 35 -10.63 3.59 24.98
C PHE A 35 -11.36 3.75 26.32
N THR A 36 -12.36 2.90 26.48
CA THR A 36 -13.18 2.77 27.68
C THR A 36 -13.27 1.29 28.03
N ASP A 37 -13.97 0.96 29.11
CA ASP A 37 -14.29 -0.42 29.49
C ASP A 37 -15.06 -1.20 28.43
N LYS A 38 -15.76 -0.52 27.53
CA LYS A 38 -16.66 -1.13 26.52
C LYS A 38 -16.33 -0.77 25.09
N SER A 39 -15.53 0.26 24.85
CA SER A 39 -15.31 0.77 23.50
C SER A 39 -13.87 1.23 23.28
N ARG A 40 -13.42 1.05 22.08
CA ARG A 40 -12.19 1.61 21.55
C ARG A 40 -12.49 2.35 20.26
N LEU A 41 -11.96 3.53 20.10
CA LEU A 41 -12.00 4.32 18.87
C LEU A 41 -10.61 4.85 18.59
N SER A 42 -10.07 4.58 17.43
CA SER A 42 -8.81 5.13 16.95
C SER A 42 -8.98 5.84 15.61
N ILE A 43 -8.20 6.90 15.44
CA ILE A 43 -8.06 7.63 14.18
C ILE A 43 -6.58 7.74 13.86
N PHE A 44 -6.23 7.68 12.59
CA PHE A 44 -4.86 7.92 12.17
C PHE A 44 -4.80 8.65 10.84
N GLY A 45 -3.68 9.32 10.62
CA GLY A 45 -3.33 9.95 9.36
C GLY A 45 -1.84 9.77 9.08
N ASN A 46 -1.49 9.54 7.83
CA ASN A 46 -0.12 9.48 7.34
C ASN A 46 -0.04 10.21 6.01
N THR A 47 0.72 11.27 5.95
CA THR A 47 1.02 11.99 4.72
C THR A 47 2.53 12.13 4.56
N ASN A 48 3.06 11.65 3.46
CA ASN A 48 4.50 11.72 3.22
C ASN A 48 4.86 11.52 1.73
N ASN A 49 6.10 11.85 1.40
CA ASN A 49 6.77 11.50 0.16
C ASN A 49 8.10 10.76 0.41
N LEU A 50 8.09 9.88 1.42
CA LEU A 50 9.23 9.10 1.90
C LEU A 50 9.11 7.60 1.61
N ASN A 51 8.16 7.19 0.76
CA ASN A 51 7.83 5.79 0.48
C ASN A 51 7.39 5.00 1.72
N ASP A 52 6.69 5.66 2.63
CA ASP A 52 6.26 5.08 3.89
C ASP A 52 4.74 4.93 3.92
N ASP A 53 4.25 3.73 3.68
CA ASP A 53 2.81 3.41 3.61
C ASP A 53 2.28 2.70 4.87
N ARG A 54 3.03 2.77 5.97
CA ARG A 54 2.64 2.16 7.24
C ARG A 54 1.36 2.77 7.81
N LYS A 55 0.64 1.97 8.51
CA LYS A 55 -0.40 2.38 9.47
C LYS A 55 0.11 2.15 10.90
N PRO A 56 -0.41 2.87 11.89
CA PRO A 56 -0.05 2.63 13.28
C PRO A 56 -0.56 1.26 13.74
N GLY A 57 0.20 0.63 14.64
CA GLY A 57 -0.22 -0.54 15.39
C GLY A 57 -1.31 -0.21 16.42
N GLU A 58 -1.71 -1.22 17.18
CA GLU A 58 -2.77 -1.09 18.20
C GLU A 58 -2.47 -0.10 19.32
N GLN A 59 -1.20 0.18 19.56
CA GLN A 59 -0.73 1.09 20.60
C GLN A 59 -0.30 2.46 20.06
N GLY A 60 -0.47 2.69 18.75
CA GLY A 60 -0.06 3.91 18.08
C GLY A 60 1.42 3.94 17.68
N ASP A 61 2.10 2.81 17.80
CA ASP A 61 3.46 2.62 17.31
C ASP A 61 3.48 2.45 15.80
N TRP A 62 4.46 3.05 15.15
CA TRP A 62 4.68 2.88 13.71
C TRP A 62 5.73 1.78 13.51
N THR A 63 5.28 0.60 13.08
CA THR A 63 6.17 -0.54 12.84
C THR A 63 7.31 -0.18 11.88
N PRO A 64 8.51 -0.77 12.05
CA PRO A 64 9.63 -0.54 11.16
C PRO A 64 9.26 -0.76 9.70
N LEU A 65 9.73 0.13 8.84
CA LEU A 65 9.44 0.12 7.41
C LEU A 65 10.23 -0.96 6.69
N GLN A 66 9.56 -1.72 5.86
CA GLN A 66 10.18 -2.36 4.73
C GLN A 66 10.16 -1.37 3.57
N GLN A 67 11.29 -0.77 3.24
CA GLN A 67 11.36 0.28 2.22
C GLN A 67 10.81 -0.21 0.88
N SER A 68 9.78 0.45 0.39
CA SER A 68 9.31 0.28 -0.98
C SER A 68 10.30 0.95 -1.95
N LYS A 69 10.43 0.39 -3.15
CA LYS A 69 11.27 0.95 -4.20
C LYS A 69 10.57 2.13 -4.88
N GLY A 70 11.34 3.09 -5.38
CA GLY A 70 10.83 4.22 -6.16
C GLY A 70 10.48 5.44 -5.31
N LEU A 71 9.68 6.34 -5.88
CA LEU A 71 9.15 7.54 -5.25
C LEU A 71 7.65 7.39 -5.07
N MET A 72 7.15 7.63 -3.86
CA MET A 72 5.73 7.57 -3.58
C MET A 72 5.31 8.76 -2.72
N THR A 73 4.26 9.44 -3.15
CA THR A 73 3.52 10.39 -2.31
C THR A 73 2.27 9.71 -1.79
N LEU A 74 2.09 9.76 -0.49
CA LEU A 74 1.00 9.09 0.22
C LEU A 74 0.14 10.11 0.98
N TYR A 75 -1.18 9.90 0.92
CA TYR A 75 -2.16 10.46 1.85
C TYR A 75 -3.04 9.31 2.33
N ASP A 76 -3.00 9.01 3.62
CA ASP A 76 -3.70 7.88 4.21
C ASP A 76 -4.42 8.33 5.48
N LEU A 77 -5.71 8.10 5.54
CA LEU A 77 -6.55 8.43 6.68
C LEU A 77 -7.33 7.18 7.08
N GLY A 78 -7.41 6.91 8.36
CA GLY A 78 -8.17 5.78 8.85
C GLY A 78 -8.86 6.04 10.17
N ILE A 79 -9.94 5.32 10.36
CA ILE A 79 -10.72 5.25 11.59
C ILE A 79 -11.02 3.79 11.89
N GLU A 80 -10.83 3.39 13.13
CA GLU A 80 -11.16 2.05 13.61
C GLU A 80 -11.91 2.15 14.92
N GLY A 81 -12.97 1.36 15.07
CA GLY A 81 -13.78 1.38 16.27
C GLY A 81 -14.25 -0.02 16.68
N SER A 82 -14.28 -0.26 17.98
CA SER A 82 -14.89 -1.47 18.54
C SER A 82 -15.77 -1.11 19.75
N TYR A 83 -16.84 -1.85 19.88
CA TYR A 83 -17.74 -1.76 21.03
C TYR A 83 -18.16 -3.15 21.45
N GLN A 84 -18.08 -3.42 22.75
CA GLN A 84 -18.51 -4.68 23.34
C GLN A 84 -19.35 -4.41 24.59
N HIS A 85 -20.50 -5.01 24.67
CA HIS A 85 -21.36 -4.94 25.82
C HIS A 85 -22.09 -6.26 26.05
N GLU A 86 -22.03 -6.72 27.29
CA GLU A 86 -22.78 -7.90 27.74
C GLU A 86 -23.56 -7.55 29.00
N LYS A 87 -24.84 -7.85 29.00
CA LYS A 87 -25.73 -7.64 30.13
C LYS A 87 -26.93 -8.60 30.07
N ASP A 88 -27.21 -9.27 31.16
CA ASP A 88 -28.39 -10.13 31.33
C ASP A 88 -28.56 -11.14 30.17
N GLY A 89 -27.47 -11.85 29.80
CA GLY A 89 -27.46 -12.81 28.70
C GLY A 89 -27.56 -12.22 27.28
N ASN A 90 -27.65 -10.90 27.15
CA ASN A 90 -27.59 -10.20 25.87
C ASN A 90 -26.18 -9.67 25.62
N ARG A 91 -25.66 -9.89 24.42
CA ARG A 91 -24.33 -9.46 24.01
C ARG A 91 -24.37 -8.70 22.69
N VAL A 92 -23.67 -7.60 22.65
CA VAL A 92 -23.43 -6.78 21.46
C VAL A 92 -21.95 -6.63 21.25
N ASP A 93 -21.44 -7.09 20.12
CA ASP A 93 -20.06 -6.85 19.68
C ASP A 93 -20.11 -6.15 18.32
N TYR A 94 -19.46 -4.99 18.25
CA TYR A 94 -19.29 -4.24 17.02
C TYR A 94 -17.82 -3.99 16.77
N ASN A 95 -17.37 -4.22 15.54
CA ASN A 95 -16.07 -3.82 15.04
C ASN A 95 -16.25 -3.16 13.69
N GLY A 96 -15.70 -1.96 13.54
CA GLY A 96 -15.76 -1.20 12.32
C GLY A 96 -14.43 -0.56 11.98
N SER A 97 -14.12 -0.47 10.69
CA SER A 97 -12.98 0.28 10.18
C SER A 97 -13.31 0.94 8.87
N GLY A 98 -12.72 2.14 8.68
CA GLY A 98 -12.75 2.87 7.42
C GLY A 98 -11.36 3.39 7.10
N ARG A 99 -10.94 3.32 5.84
CA ARG A 99 -9.66 3.83 5.38
C ARG A 99 -9.81 4.48 4.01
N LEU A 100 -9.22 5.64 3.85
CA LEU A 100 -9.08 6.36 2.60
C LEU A 100 -7.59 6.52 2.32
N LYS A 101 -7.11 5.92 1.23
CA LYS A 101 -5.70 5.93 0.84
C LYS A 101 -5.55 6.46 -0.57
N TYR A 102 -4.75 7.50 -0.74
CA TYR A 102 -4.30 7.98 -2.05
C TYR A 102 -2.80 7.78 -2.19
N THR A 103 -2.38 7.25 -3.33
CA THR A 103 -0.98 7.06 -3.67
C THR A 103 -0.70 7.64 -5.06
N ASP A 104 0.43 8.34 -5.17
CA ASP A 104 1.04 8.75 -6.45
C ASP A 104 2.45 8.19 -6.44
N SER A 105 2.74 7.26 -7.33
CA SER A 105 3.98 6.48 -7.31
C SER A 105 4.68 6.50 -8.66
N GLU A 106 5.99 6.62 -8.59
CA GLU A 106 6.91 6.49 -9.71
C GLU A 106 8.06 5.57 -9.30
N ASN A 107 8.38 4.61 -10.12
CA ASN A 107 9.45 3.67 -9.85
C ASN A 107 10.33 3.51 -11.07
N ASP A 108 11.59 3.94 -10.93
CA ASP A 108 12.67 3.69 -11.86
C ASP A 108 13.54 2.57 -11.31
N SER A 109 13.76 1.56 -12.10
CA SER A 109 14.59 0.42 -11.74
C SER A 109 15.68 0.23 -12.77
N HIS A 110 16.92 0.21 -12.29
CA HIS A 110 18.10 -0.13 -13.06
C HIS A 110 18.70 -1.39 -12.43
N SER A 111 18.94 -2.41 -13.23
CA SER A 111 19.67 -3.58 -12.75
C SER A 111 20.87 -3.88 -13.62
N VAL A 112 21.94 -4.28 -12.94
CA VAL A 112 23.23 -4.67 -13.50
C VAL A 112 23.51 -6.07 -13.00
N SER A 113 23.81 -6.98 -13.90
CA SER A 113 24.19 -8.34 -13.56
C SER A 113 25.39 -8.80 -14.38
N GLU A 114 26.26 -9.56 -13.76
CA GLU A 114 27.34 -10.28 -14.41
C GLU A 114 27.20 -11.74 -14.04
N SER A 115 27.24 -12.61 -15.04
CA SER A 115 27.22 -14.07 -14.85
C SER A 115 28.55 -14.65 -15.30
N PHE A 116 29.21 -15.34 -14.40
CA PHE A 116 30.49 -16.00 -14.62
C PHE A 116 30.25 -17.42 -15.12
N LEU A 117 30.54 -17.64 -16.41
CA LEU A 117 30.37 -18.95 -17.06
C LEU A 117 31.72 -19.49 -17.55
N GLU A 118 31.88 -20.77 -17.60
CA GLU A 118 33.09 -21.40 -18.17
C GLU A 118 33.33 -21.01 -19.64
N SER A 119 32.24 -20.69 -20.35
CA SER A 119 32.30 -20.25 -21.77
C SER A 119 32.61 -18.76 -21.95
N GLY A 120 32.76 -17.99 -20.86
CA GLY A 120 32.95 -16.55 -20.85
C GLY A 120 31.86 -15.80 -20.08
N ASN A 121 32.19 -14.63 -19.55
CA ASN A 121 31.26 -13.83 -18.77
C ASN A 121 30.17 -13.20 -19.64
N THR A 122 28.97 -13.09 -19.11
CA THR A 122 27.87 -12.35 -19.76
C THR A 122 27.43 -11.20 -18.86
N PHE A 123 27.16 -10.04 -19.46
CA PHE A 123 26.77 -8.82 -18.77
C PHE A 123 25.32 -8.49 -19.10
N GLY A 124 24.48 -8.42 -18.07
CA GLY A 124 23.06 -8.06 -18.19
C GLY A 124 22.82 -6.63 -17.70
N ARG A 125 21.98 -5.90 -18.42
CA ARG A 125 21.50 -4.58 -18.05
C ARG A 125 20.01 -4.50 -18.28
N SER A 126 19.28 -4.01 -17.29
CA SER A 126 17.85 -3.73 -17.48
C SER A 126 17.45 -2.39 -16.88
N VAL A 127 16.54 -1.72 -17.55
CA VAL A 127 15.94 -0.46 -17.12
C VAL A 127 14.43 -0.59 -17.23
N SER A 128 13.71 -0.21 -16.19
CA SER A 128 12.26 -0.14 -16.24
C SER A 128 11.76 1.11 -15.50
N ASN A 129 10.73 1.74 -16.05
CA ASN A 129 10.02 2.85 -15.44
C ASN A 129 8.56 2.49 -15.29
N SER A 130 7.95 2.82 -14.16
CA SER A 130 6.51 2.68 -13.94
C SER A 130 5.98 3.81 -13.07
N PHE A 131 4.78 4.28 -13.35
CA PHE A 131 4.10 5.31 -12.57
C PHE A 131 2.61 5.00 -12.44
N GLY A 132 1.99 5.46 -11.36
CA GLY A 132 0.56 5.23 -11.14
C GLY A 132 -0.02 6.10 -10.04
N LYS A 133 -1.31 6.43 -10.19
CA LYS A 133 -2.11 7.12 -9.18
C LYS A 133 -3.29 6.24 -8.78
N ASN A 134 -3.52 6.12 -7.49
CA ASN A 134 -4.59 5.27 -6.97
C ASN A 134 -5.27 5.92 -5.77
N LEU A 135 -6.60 5.89 -5.76
CA LEU A 135 -7.43 6.28 -4.62
C LEU A 135 -8.25 5.05 -4.20
N GLU A 136 -8.11 4.67 -2.96
CA GLU A 136 -8.80 3.51 -2.38
C GLU A 136 -9.59 3.92 -1.15
N LEU A 137 -10.87 3.55 -1.12
CA LEU A 137 -11.74 3.63 0.05
C LEU A 137 -12.11 2.21 0.46
N SER A 138 -11.86 1.85 1.70
CA SER A 138 -12.28 0.57 2.27
C SER A 138 -13.10 0.78 3.53
N LEU A 139 -14.19 0.04 3.66
CA LEU A 139 -15.09 0.05 4.81
C LEU A 139 -15.35 -1.39 5.23
N ASN A 140 -15.09 -1.71 6.49
CA ASN A 140 -15.37 -3.00 7.08
C ASN A 140 -16.22 -2.81 8.33
N ASN A 141 -17.34 -3.52 8.43
CA ASN A 141 -18.19 -3.47 9.59
C ASN A 141 -18.64 -4.89 9.95
N ARG A 142 -18.52 -5.21 11.20
CA ARG A 142 -19.01 -6.48 11.76
C ARG A 142 -19.84 -6.19 13.00
N LEU A 143 -21.07 -6.65 13.00
CA LEU A 143 -22.00 -6.58 14.13
C LEU A 143 -22.41 -7.99 14.53
N TYR A 144 -22.21 -8.34 15.78
CA TYR A 144 -22.72 -9.57 16.37
C TYR A 144 -23.66 -9.23 17.51
N LEU A 145 -24.86 -9.78 17.46
CA LEU A 145 -25.89 -9.64 18.46
C LEU A 145 -26.26 -11.03 18.97
N LEU A 146 -26.22 -11.22 20.28
CA LEU A 146 -26.80 -12.37 20.98
C LEU A 146 -27.92 -11.86 21.88
N SER A 147 -29.08 -12.47 21.84
CA SER A 147 -30.21 -12.11 22.70
C SER A 147 -30.85 -13.35 23.33
N GLU A 148 -31.11 -13.32 24.62
CA GLU A 148 -31.91 -14.32 25.30
C GLU A 148 -33.38 -14.30 24.80
N ARG A 149 -33.84 -13.13 24.38
CA ARG A 149 -35.19 -12.98 23.77
C ARG A 149 -35.05 -13.12 22.26
N ASN A 150 -35.93 -13.91 21.66
CA ASN A 150 -36.01 -14.03 20.20
C ASN A 150 -36.33 -12.68 19.57
N ILE A 151 -35.37 -12.11 18.85
CA ILE A 151 -35.60 -10.94 17.98
C ILE A 151 -35.96 -11.49 16.60
N LEU A 152 -37.19 -11.28 16.16
CA LEU A 152 -37.69 -11.80 14.88
C LEU A 152 -37.49 -13.31 14.70
N GLY A 153 -37.56 -14.09 15.81
CA GLY A 153 -37.37 -15.54 15.77
C GLY A 153 -35.87 -15.98 15.78
N LEU A 154 -34.94 -15.05 15.89
CA LEU A 154 -33.49 -15.32 15.89
C LEU A 154 -32.89 -15.02 17.26
N LYS A 155 -32.09 -15.95 17.78
CA LYS A 155 -31.30 -15.75 19.01
C LYS A 155 -29.94 -15.10 18.70
N HIS A 156 -29.43 -15.29 17.50
CA HIS A 156 -28.16 -14.81 17.05
C HIS A 156 -28.35 -14.03 15.74
N ILE A 157 -27.72 -12.87 15.66
CA ILE A 157 -27.65 -12.10 14.44
C ILE A 157 -26.16 -11.74 14.24
N ASN A 158 -25.59 -12.16 13.12
CA ASN A 158 -24.23 -11.80 12.74
C ASN A 158 -24.29 -11.12 11.36
N VAL A 159 -23.91 -9.85 11.34
CA VAL A 159 -23.90 -9.05 10.11
C VAL A 159 -22.48 -8.62 9.83
N ASN A 160 -21.94 -9.04 8.69
CA ASN A 160 -20.67 -8.57 8.18
C ASN A 160 -20.92 -7.79 6.90
N ILE A 161 -20.47 -6.54 6.88
CA ILE A 161 -20.54 -5.68 5.69
C ILE A 161 -19.11 -5.31 5.33
N TYR A 162 -18.70 -5.67 4.13
CA TYR A 162 -17.44 -5.25 3.54
C TYR A 162 -17.73 -4.43 2.28
N ASN A 163 -17.15 -3.26 2.20
CA ASN A 163 -17.20 -2.43 1.01
C ASN A 163 -15.78 -1.93 0.70
N SER A 164 -15.32 -2.17 -0.50
CA SER A 164 -14.06 -1.64 -1.01
C SER A 164 -14.32 -0.98 -2.36
N MET A 165 -13.95 0.27 -2.45
CA MET A 165 -13.98 1.04 -3.70
C MET A 165 -12.55 1.47 -4.02
N ARG A 166 -12.12 1.15 -5.23
CA ARG A 166 -10.85 1.61 -5.76
C ARG A 166 -11.12 2.46 -7.00
N TYR A 167 -10.68 3.68 -6.96
CA TYR A 167 -10.66 4.57 -8.10
C TYR A 167 -9.21 4.87 -8.45
N GLY A 168 -8.79 4.45 -9.63
CA GLY A 168 -7.42 4.66 -10.09
C GLY A 168 -7.43 5.36 -11.44
N ASP A 169 -6.70 6.44 -11.56
CA ASP A 169 -6.17 6.92 -12.82
C ASP A 169 -4.83 6.20 -13.00
N ILE A 170 -4.90 4.97 -13.50
CA ILE A 170 -3.69 4.19 -13.75
C ILE A 170 -3.14 4.67 -15.10
N ARG A 171 -2.35 5.70 -15.04
CA ARG A 171 -1.39 5.98 -16.10
C ARG A 171 -0.18 5.10 -15.86
N SER A 172 -0.28 3.82 -16.21
CA SER A 172 0.89 2.98 -16.25
C SER A 172 1.56 3.19 -17.60
N GLY A 173 2.57 4.00 -17.62
CA GLY A 173 3.56 4.03 -18.69
C GLY A 173 4.78 3.30 -18.17
N GLY A 174 5.29 2.36 -18.91
CA GLY A 174 6.54 1.72 -18.57
C GLY A 174 7.30 1.37 -19.84
N TYR A 175 8.59 1.50 -19.82
CA TYR A 175 9.46 0.87 -20.80
C TYR A 175 10.41 -0.08 -20.05
N SER A 176 10.70 -1.21 -20.66
CA SER A 176 11.77 -2.08 -20.21
C SER A 176 12.69 -2.37 -21.37
N ALA A 177 13.98 -2.25 -21.14
CA ALA A 177 15.01 -2.68 -22.07
C ALA A 177 15.93 -3.66 -21.33
N ASN A 178 16.04 -4.87 -21.86
CA ASN A 178 16.94 -5.89 -21.35
C ASN A 178 17.97 -6.19 -22.42
N ALA A 179 19.24 -6.17 -22.07
CA ALA A 179 20.31 -6.52 -22.96
C ALA A 179 21.32 -7.42 -22.25
N THR A 180 21.72 -8.50 -22.91
CA THR A 180 22.77 -9.38 -22.45
C THR A 180 23.92 -9.31 -23.44
N PHE A 181 25.12 -9.07 -22.97
CA PHE A 181 26.30 -8.88 -23.77
C PHE A 181 27.43 -9.82 -23.36
N LEU A 182 28.32 -10.13 -24.29
CA LEU A 182 29.55 -10.87 -24.00
C LEU A 182 30.70 -9.96 -23.55
N GLU A 183 30.53 -8.64 -23.71
CA GLU A 183 31.49 -7.60 -23.31
C GLU A 183 30.79 -6.59 -22.41
N ASP A 184 31.54 -5.87 -21.58
CA ASP A 184 30.93 -4.83 -20.72
C ASP A 184 30.29 -3.73 -21.56
N ILE A 185 29.03 -3.48 -21.29
CA ILE A 185 28.21 -2.47 -21.98
C ILE A 185 28.74 -1.07 -21.72
N GLY A 186 29.16 -0.78 -20.50
CA GLY A 186 29.67 0.54 -20.10
C GLY A 186 30.89 0.92 -20.91
N GLU A 187 31.81 -0.01 -21.15
CA GLU A 187 32.99 0.23 -21.99
C GLU A 187 32.62 0.48 -23.46
N LYS A 188 31.56 -0.16 -23.94
CA LYS A 188 31.20 -0.12 -25.37
C LYS A 188 30.25 1.00 -25.76
N PHE A 189 29.31 1.36 -24.89
CA PHE A 189 28.25 2.32 -25.17
C PHE A 189 28.20 3.51 -24.21
N GLY A 190 29.02 3.50 -23.14
CA GLY A 190 28.96 4.50 -22.09
C GLY A 190 27.71 4.42 -21.21
N ASP A 191 27.55 5.39 -20.31
CA ASP A 191 26.45 5.41 -19.33
C ASP A 191 25.07 5.57 -19.96
N ASN A 192 24.98 6.15 -21.17
CA ASN A 192 23.72 6.43 -21.88
C ASN A 192 23.37 5.32 -22.90
N TRP A 193 23.77 4.09 -22.67
CA TRP A 193 23.53 2.96 -23.57
C TRP A 193 22.05 2.74 -23.88
N THR A 194 21.15 3.05 -22.92
CA THR A 194 19.70 2.94 -23.08
C THR A 194 19.16 3.83 -24.19
N ASP A 195 19.67 5.06 -24.32
CA ASP A 195 19.25 5.99 -25.36
C ASP A 195 19.58 5.45 -26.74
N SER A 196 20.73 4.82 -26.88
CA SER A 196 21.17 4.19 -28.14
C SER A 196 20.29 2.98 -28.51
N ILE A 197 19.88 2.20 -27.55
CA ILE A 197 19.04 1.00 -27.73
C ILE A 197 17.57 1.36 -27.93
N LEU A 198 17.08 2.38 -27.23
CA LEU A 198 15.68 2.82 -27.31
C LEU A 198 15.39 3.62 -28.58
N ASN A 199 16.41 4.06 -29.30
CA ASN A 199 16.22 4.73 -30.59
C ASN A 199 15.44 3.85 -31.57
N PRO A 200 14.37 4.36 -32.21
CA PRO A 200 13.62 3.60 -33.24
C PRO A 200 14.48 2.99 -34.33
N ASN A 201 15.57 3.66 -34.69
CA ASN A 201 16.50 3.26 -35.74
C ASN A 201 17.60 2.28 -35.29
N ALA A 202 17.55 1.82 -34.03
CA ALA A 202 18.58 0.93 -33.46
C ALA A 202 18.55 -0.51 -34.00
N GLY A 203 17.67 -0.85 -34.95
CA GLY A 203 17.49 -2.24 -35.41
C GLY A 203 18.76 -2.92 -35.91
N ALA A 204 19.68 -2.20 -36.53
CA ALA A 204 20.99 -2.74 -36.95
C ALA A 204 21.90 -3.02 -35.77
N LEU A 205 21.91 -2.12 -34.76
CA LEU A 205 22.66 -2.27 -33.52
C LEU A 205 22.15 -3.45 -32.70
N LEU A 206 20.82 -3.58 -32.58
CA LEU A 206 20.19 -4.68 -31.85
C LEU A 206 20.56 -6.05 -32.43
N ARG A 207 20.51 -6.18 -33.77
CA ARG A 207 20.90 -7.41 -34.45
C ARG A 207 22.40 -7.72 -34.29
N LYS A 208 23.23 -6.69 -34.45
CA LYS A 208 24.69 -6.86 -34.35
C LYS A 208 25.15 -7.41 -33.02
N TYR A 209 24.48 -7.01 -31.92
CA TYR A 209 24.85 -7.38 -30.56
C TYR A 209 23.86 -8.32 -29.89
N ALA A 210 22.93 -8.92 -30.64
CA ALA A 210 21.91 -9.83 -30.10
C ALA A 210 21.11 -9.25 -28.91
N ILE A 211 20.81 -7.96 -28.95
CA ILE A 211 20.09 -7.25 -27.87
C ILE A 211 18.60 -7.51 -27.98
N THR A 212 17.99 -7.95 -26.90
CA THR A 212 16.53 -8.07 -26.80
C THR A 212 15.96 -6.81 -26.16
N ARG A 213 15.08 -6.15 -26.90
CA ARG A 213 14.38 -4.95 -26.44
C ARG A 213 12.88 -5.21 -26.32
N ASN A 214 12.32 -5.01 -25.14
CA ASN A 214 10.87 -5.00 -24.90
C ASN A 214 10.44 -3.58 -24.55
N LEU A 215 9.74 -2.91 -25.47
CA LEU A 215 9.11 -1.63 -25.22
C LEU A 215 7.64 -1.90 -24.92
N THR A 216 7.27 -1.88 -23.66
CA THR A 216 5.87 -1.95 -23.24
C THR A 216 5.42 -0.54 -22.89
N GLN A 217 4.83 0.16 -23.83
CA GLN A 217 4.07 1.37 -23.53
C GLN A 217 2.62 0.97 -23.30
N THR A 218 2.25 0.81 -22.06
CA THR A 218 0.84 0.78 -21.65
C THR A 218 0.42 2.20 -21.31
N LYS A 219 -0.02 2.95 -22.29
CA LYS A 219 -0.80 4.17 -22.08
C LYS A 219 -2.21 3.73 -21.70
N GLY A 220 -2.45 3.48 -20.44
CA GLY A 220 -3.79 3.25 -19.92
C GLY A 220 -4.32 4.56 -19.34
N ASP A 221 -5.08 5.31 -20.09
CA ASP A 221 -6.03 6.29 -19.54
C ASP A 221 -7.23 5.52 -18.98
N GLY A 222 -7.00 4.64 -18.03
CA GLY A 222 -8.01 3.78 -17.45
C GLY A 222 -8.40 4.27 -16.07
N ARG A 223 -9.52 4.98 -15.96
CA ARG A 223 -10.21 5.14 -14.70
C ARG A 223 -10.88 3.84 -14.35
N THR A 224 -10.34 3.08 -13.41
CA THR A 224 -10.95 1.83 -12.96
C THR A 224 -11.64 2.07 -11.64
N LEU A 225 -12.97 2.04 -11.64
CA LEU A 225 -13.77 1.96 -10.42
C LEU A 225 -14.02 0.48 -10.12
N LEU A 226 -13.39 -0.04 -9.08
CA LEU A 226 -13.71 -1.35 -8.51
C LEU A 226 -14.51 -1.15 -7.24
N SER A 227 -15.74 -1.63 -7.22
CA SER A 227 -16.56 -1.68 -5.99
C SER A 227 -16.86 -3.14 -5.67
N ASN A 228 -16.56 -3.54 -4.45
CA ASN A 228 -16.91 -4.84 -3.92
C ASN A 228 -17.69 -4.64 -2.61
N THR A 229 -18.96 -5.02 -2.60
CA THR A 229 -19.80 -4.96 -1.41
C THR A 229 -20.42 -6.34 -1.19
N TRP A 230 -20.23 -6.88 0.01
CA TRP A 230 -20.93 -8.09 0.41
C TRP A 230 -21.43 -7.99 1.86
N ALA A 231 -22.54 -8.62 2.13
CA ALA A 231 -23.13 -8.73 3.45
C ALA A 231 -23.52 -10.18 3.72
N THR A 232 -23.23 -10.66 4.90
CA THR A 232 -23.63 -11.99 5.36
C THR A 232 -24.40 -11.83 6.65
N ILE A 233 -25.59 -12.41 6.70
CA ILE A 233 -26.46 -12.44 7.87
C ILE A 233 -26.67 -13.91 8.24
N TRP A 234 -26.43 -14.24 9.50
CA TRP A 234 -26.59 -15.59 10.05
C TRP A 234 -27.64 -15.57 11.14
#